data_25a9bfc70b15703f7866aa39e4a0115f
#
_entry.id   25a9bfc70b15703f7866aa39e4a0115f
#
_cell.length_a   1.000
_cell.length_b   1.000
_cell.length_c   1.000
_cell.angle_alpha   90.00
_cell.angle_beta   90.00
_cell.angle_gamma   90.00
#
_symmetry.space_group_name_H-M   'P 1'
#
loop_
_entity.id
_entity.type
_entity.pdbx_description
1 polymer ?
#
loop_
_entity_poly.entity_id
_entity_poly.type
_entity_poly.pdbx_seq_one_letter_code
_entity_poly.pdbx_strand_id
1 'polypeptide(L)'
;LITMGQLFGPIPGGLGISVIFVGALLAATTGIVGATVIAMGLISLPTMLNNKYDRQLASGIVCSSGTLGQIIPPSIVLIIIADQLASASDVANNLRQNDYKALTGEFNMPGEFRVGSSSAGDMFLGALLPGLVLVALYMIYVFIFARIKKGVAPPVPFKGNFDLKFWLRVVVIIIPPLALIFAVLGSILMGIATVNQAGSIGAIGATLMAGYRLYEGKKSAFYPLILIIGSLIPITFFASNYELNVKNLEERDL
;
A
#
# COMPACT_ATOMS: atom_id res chain seq x y z
N LEU A 1 5.79 -11.72 10.48
CA LEU A 1 7.24 -11.84 10.35
C LEU A 1 7.76 -13.22 10.75
N ILE A 2 7.39 -13.75 11.93
CA ILE A 2 7.86 -15.06 12.43
C ILE A 2 7.60 -16.17 11.40
N THR A 3 6.39 -16.30 10.88
CA THR A 3 6.03 -17.33 9.90
C THR A 3 6.78 -17.17 8.58
N MET A 4 6.98 -15.94 8.11
CA MET A 4 7.80 -15.64 6.93
C MET A 4 9.28 -15.92 7.19
N GLY A 5 9.78 -15.59 8.39
CA GLY A 5 11.11 -15.96 8.83
C GLY A 5 11.34 -17.47 8.89
N GLN A 6 10.32 -18.26 9.20
CA GLN A 6 10.36 -19.71 9.15
C GLN A 6 10.39 -20.26 7.71
N LEU A 7 9.62 -19.62 6.81
CA LEU A 7 9.55 -20.04 5.40
C LEU A 7 10.89 -19.86 4.68
N PHE A 8 11.52 -18.71 4.81
CA PHE A 8 12.80 -18.39 4.17
C PHE A 8 14.02 -18.69 5.04
N GLY A 9 13.83 -18.97 6.34
CA GLY A 9 14.90 -19.13 7.32
C GLY A 9 16.02 -20.10 6.95
N PRO A 10 15.75 -21.25 6.35
CA PRO A 10 16.78 -22.21 5.95
C PRO A 10 17.78 -21.68 4.91
N ILE A 11 17.41 -20.60 4.20
CA ILE A 11 18.26 -20.01 3.16
C ILE A 11 19.17 -18.94 3.77
N PRO A 12 20.47 -18.87 3.39
CA PRO A 12 21.33 -17.74 3.79
C PRO A 12 20.67 -16.41 3.38
N GLY A 13 20.59 -15.46 4.32
CA GLY A 13 19.86 -14.22 4.08
C GLY A 13 18.32 -14.31 4.18
N GLY A 14 17.77 -15.51 4.42
CA GLY A 14 16.33 -15.76 4.37
C GLY A 14 15.50 -14.92 5.32
N LEU A 15 15.99 -14.65 6.53
CA LEU A 15 15.31 -13.72 7.45
C LEU A 15 15.27 -12.30 6.87
N GLY A 16 16.35 -11.83 6.23
CA GLY A 16 16.39 -10.54 5.54
C GLY A 16 15.40 -10.47 4.37
N ILE A 17 15.31 -11.53 3.57
CA ILE A 17 14.32 -11.66 2.49
C ILE A 17 12.89 -11.58 3.07
N SER A 18 12.64 -12.25 4.19
CA SER A 18 11.35 -12.17 4.90
C SER A 18 11.01 -10.76 5.34
N VAL A 19 12.01 -10.02 5.83
CA VAL A 19 11.85 -8.62 6.26
C VAL A 19 11.50 -7.72 5.07
N ILE A 20 12.17 -7.89 3.92
CA ILE A 20 11.85 -7.13 2.70
C ILE A 20 10.44 -7.45 2.22
N PHE A 21 10.07 -8.73 2.17
CA PHE A 21 8.74 -9.15 1.73
C PHE A 21 7.63 -8.59 2.63
N VAL A 22 7.76 -8.75 3.95
CA VAL A 22 6.80 -8.20 4.93
C VAL A 22 6.81 -6.68 4.90
N GLY A 23 7.99 -6.06 4.74
CA GLY A 23 8.13 -4.62 4.58
C GLY A 23 7.40 -4.10 3.35
N ALA A 24 7.49 -4.80 2.22
CA ALA A 24 6.72 -4.46 1.01
C ALA A 24 5.21 -4.52 1.22
N LEU A 25 4.70 -5.53 1.94
CA LEU A 25 3.28 -5.63 2.28
C LEU A 25 2.83 -4.50 3.22
N LEU A 26 3.63 -4.19 4.25
CA LEU A 26 3.35 -3.07 5.15
C LEU A 26 3.45 -1.73 4.41
N ALA A 27 4.44 -1.58 3.54
CA ALA A 27 4.64 -0.41 2.71
C ALA A 27 3.39 -0.09 1.88
N ALA A 28 2.84 -1.10 1.20
CA ALA A 28 1.61 -1.00 0.40
C ALA A 28 0.35 -0.66 1.23
N THR A 29 0.37 -0.88 2.55
CA THR A 29 -0.76 -0.52 3.43
C THR A 29 -0.60 0.84 4.09
N THR A 30 0.63 1.30 4.34
CA THR A 30 0.90 2.54 5.08
C THR A 30 1.09 3.75 4.18
N GLY A 31 1.73 3.58 3.03
CA GLY A 31 2.06 4.68 2.11
C GLY A 31 3.01 5.73 2.69
N ILE A 32 3.62 5.50 3.86
CA ILE A 32 4.47 6.46 4.58
C ILE A 32 5.79 5.80 5.00
N VAL A 33 6.91 6.27 4.47
CA VAL A 33 8.26 5.72 4.75
C VAL A 33 8.58 5.72 6.24
N GLY A 34 8.43 6.87 6.92
CA GLY A 34 8.82 7.00 8.32
C GLY A 34 8.10 6.00 9.22
N ALA A 35 6.79 5.85 9.06
CA ALA A 35 5.99 4.89 9.81
C ALA A 35 6.44 3.45 9.54
N THR A 36 6.68 3.10 8.27
CA THR A 36 7.09 1.76 7.87
C THR A 36 8.49 1.41 8.38
N VAL A 37 9.46 2.34 8.26
CA VAL A 37 10.83 2.14 8.77
C VAL A 37 10.83 1.93 10.28
N ILE A 38 10.08 2.76 11.03
CA ILE A 38 9.98 2.64 12.49
C ILE A 38 9.33 1.30 12.87
N ALA A 39 8.18 0.95 12.26
CA ALA A 39 7.49 -0.30 12.55
C ALA A 39 8.38 -1.51 12.24
N MET A 40 9.02 -1.53 11.07
CA MET A 40 9.93 -2.61 10.69
C MET A 40 11.17 -2.65 11.56
N GLY A 41 11.70 -1.49 11.96
CA GLY A 41 12.83 -1.39 12.90
C GLY A 41 12.52 -2.03 14.24
N LEU A 42 11.39 -1.69 14.83
CA LEU A 42 10.97 -2.23 16.13
C LEU A 42 10.70 -3.73 16.10
N ILE A 43 10.14 -4.24 15.00
CA ILE A 43 9.75 -5.66 14.89
C ILE A 43 10.89 -6.53 14.38
N SER A 44 11.63 -6.05 13.37
CA SER A 44 12.56 -6.90 12.61
C SER A 44 14.00 -6.80 13.11
N LEU A 45 14.45 -5.60 13.49
CA LEU A 45 15.85 -5.38 13.87
C LEU A 45 16.29 -6.22 15.08
N PRO A 46 15.52 -6.28 16.20
CA PRO A 46 15.87 -7.16 17.33
C PRO A 46 15.94 -8.63 16.92
N THR A 47 14.99 -9.08 16.07
CA THR A 47 14.96 -10.45 15.59
C THR A 47 16.18 -10.79 14.73
N MET A 48 16.59 -9.87 13.84
CA MET A 48 17.77 -10.06 13.00
C MET A 48 19.06 -10.09 13.84
N LEU A 49 19.21 -9.16 14.79
CA LEU A 49 20.40 -9.10 15.67
C LEU A 49 20.51 -10.34 16.56
N ASN A 50 19.40 -10.83 17.12
CA ASN A 50 19.38 -12.06 17.91
C ASN A 50 19.78 -13.29 17.09
N ASN A 51 19.52 -13.28 15.77
CA ASN A 51 19.96 -14.31 14.83
C ASN A 51 21.33 -14.03 14.20
N LYS A 52 22.14 -13.19 14.85
CA LYS A 52 23.54 -12.90 14.48
C LYS A 52 23.70 -12.29 13.09
N TYR A 53 22.72 -11.54 12.61
CA TYR A 53 22.90 -10.72 11.43
C TYR A 53 23.85 -9.56 11.70
N ASP A 54 24.66 -9.22 10.72
CA ASP A 54 25.48 -8.02 10.78
C ASP A 54 24.62 -6.77 10.95
N ARG A 55 25.07 -5.86 11.82
CA ARG A 55 24.28 -4.65 12.17
C ARG A 55 24.05 -3.73 10.98
N GLN A 56 25.06 -3.58 10.12
CA GLN A 56 24.96 -2.69 8.96
C GLN A 56 24.00 -3.27 7.93
N LEU A 57 24.09 -4.59 7.67
CA LEU A 57 23.15 -5.25 6.78
C LEU A 57 21.72 -5.23 7.32
N ALA A 58 21.52 -5.52 8.61
CA ALA A 58 20.21 -5.54 9.22
C ALA A 58 19.54 -4.17 9.19
N SER A 59 20.25 -3.09 9.55
CA SER A 59 19.72 -1.72 9.46
C SER A 59 19.45 -1.31 8.00
N GLY A 60 20.33 -1.64 7.08
CA GLY A 60 20.15 -1.39 5.66
C GLY A 60 18.90 -2.07 5.09
N ILE A 61 18.66 -3.34 5.45
CA ILE A 61 17.45 -4.08 5.04
C ILE A 61 16.19 -3.41 5.59
N VAL A 62 16.19 -3.00 6.87
CA VAL A 62 15.03 -2.33 7.48
C VAL A 62 14.75 -1.00 6.80
N CYS A 63 15.77 -0.17 6.57
CA CYS A 63 15.61 1.12 5.90
C CYS A 63 15.13 0.94 4.46
N SER A 64 15.77 0.05 3.68
CA SER A 64 15.38 -0.19 2.28
C SER A 64 13.97 -0.78 2.17
N SER A 65 13.58 -1.71 3.04
CA SER A 65 12.20 -2.25 3.05
C SER A 65 11.16 -1.17 3.39
N GLY A 66 11.49 -0.23 4.27
CA GLY A 66 10.60 0.87 4.63
C GLY A 66 10.41 1.90 3.51
N THR A 67 11.45 2.15 2.69
CA THR A 67 11.33 3.09 1.55
C THR A 67 10.38 2.61 0.47
N LEU A 68 10.08 1.32 0.39
CA LEU A 68 9.10 0.76 -0.52
C LEU A 68 7.70 1.38 -0.34
N GLY A 69 7.39 1.94 0.85
CA GLY A 69 6.12 2.60 1.15
C GLY A 69 5.80 3.83 0.31
N GLN A 70 6.80 4.43 -0.34
CA GLN A 70 6.55 5.54 -1.28
C GLN A 70 6.54 5.10 -2.74
N ILE A 71 6.97 3.87 -3.02
CA ILE A 71 7.13 3.37 -4.39
C ILE A 71 5.99 2.43 -4.73
N ILE A 72 5.61 1.54 -3.79
CA ILE A 72 4.51 0.59 -4.00
C ILE A 72 3.18 1.30 -3.74
N PRO A 73 2.23 1.29 -4.71
CA PRO A 73 0.91 1.87 -4.49
C PRO A 73 0.12 1.15 -3.38
N PRO A 74 -0.78 1.86 -2.67
CA PRO A 74 -1.06 3.29 -2.73
C PRO A 74 -0.01 4.15 -2.01
N SER A 75 0.49 5.18 -2.67
CA SER A 75 1.56 6.07 -2.17
C SER A 75 1.10 7.53 -2.16
N ILE A 76 1.36 8.22 -1.06
CA ILE A 76 1.01 9.65 -0.92
C ILE A 76 1.80 10.50 -1.92
N VAL A 77 3.07 10.16 -2.17
CA VAL A 77 3.89 10.90 -3.14
C VAL A 77 3.32 10.79 -4.56
N LEU A 78 2.89 9.59 -4.97
CA LEU A 78 2.28 9.40 -6.27
C LEU A 78 0.97 10.17 -6.43
N ILE A 79 0.17 10.29 -5.37
CA ILE A 79 -1.06 11.10 -5.36
C ILE A 79 -0.72 12.58 -5.58
N ILE A 80 0.25 13.11 -4.83
CA ILE A 80 0.66 14.52 -4.95
C ILE A 80 1.23 14.80 -6.33
N ILE A 81 2.05 13.90 -6.88
CA ILE A 81 2.59 14.06 -8.23
C ILE A 81 1.48 14.03 -9.27
N ALA A 82 0.51 13.11 -9.14
CA ALA A 82 -0.64 13.04 -10.05
C ALA A 82 -1.44 14.34 -10.04
N ASP A 83 -1.70 14.91 -8.88
CA ASP A 83 -2.42 16.17 -8.71
C ASP A 83 -1.67 17.36 -9.36
N GLN A 84 -0.36 17.42 -9.13
CA GLN A 84 0.48 18.48 -9.76
C GLN A 84 0.56 18.33 -11.28
N LEU A 85 0.64 17.09 -11.80
CA LEU A 85 0.65 16.83 -13.24
C LEU A 85 -0.71 17.14 -13.87
N ALA A 86 -1.81 16.81 -13.21
CA ALA A 86 -3.15 17.18 -13.67
C ALA A 86 -3.30 18.69 -13.75
N SER A 87 -2.92 19.43 -12.71
CA SER A 87 -2.94 20.89 -12.70
C SER A 87 -2.08 21.50 -13.81
N ALA A 88 -0.87 20.97 -14.03
CA ALA A 88 0.01 21.42 -15.10
C ALA A 88 -0.60 21.15 -16.49
N SER A 89 -1.25 20.00 -16.68
CA SER A 89 -1.95 19.66 -17.92
C SER A 89 -3.11 20.60 -18.19
N ASP A 90 -3.87 20.98 -17.16
CA ASP A 90 -4.99 21.95 -17.31
C ASP A 90 -4.48 23.33 -17.71
N VAL A 91 -3.41 23.82 -17.09
CA VAL A 91 -2.78 25.09 -17.48
C VAL A 91 -2.28 25.04 -18.93
N ALA A 92 -1.60 23.96 -19.32
CA ALA A 92 -1.11 23.78 -20.67
C ALA A 92 -2.26 23.72 -21.70
N ASN A 93 -3.36 23.04 -21.37
CA ASN A 93 -4.55 22.97 -22.22
C ASN A 93 -5.22 24.35 -22.39
N ASN A 94 -5.30 25.13 -21.32
CA ASN A 94 -5.85 26.50 -21.39
C ASN A 94 -4.99 27.42 -22.28
N LEU A 95 -3.67 27.34 -22.17
CA LEU A 95 -2.76 28.10 -23.02
C LEU A 95 -2.91 27.69 -24.49
N ARG A 96 -2.87 26.41 -24.79
CA ARG A 96 -3.07 25.87 -26.15
C ARG A 96 -4.41 26.23 -26.75
N GLN A 97 -5.47 26.20 -25.95
CA GLN A 97 -6.80 26.61 -26.40
C GLN A 97 -6.86 28.09 -26.77
N ASN A 98 -6.22 28.95 -25.99
CA ASN A 98 -6.12 30.38 -26.30
C ASN A 98 -5.32 30.64 -27.58
N ASP A 99 -4.19 29.96 -27.77
CA ASP A 99 -3.37 30.05 -28.99
C ASP A 99 -4.15 29.54 -30.20
N TYR A 100 -4.82 28.40 -30.08
CA TYR A 100 -5.65 27.82 -31.14
C TYR A 100 -6.77 28.78 -31.56
N LYS A 101 -7.46 29.38 -30.58
CA LYS A 101 -8.50 30.38 -30.82
C LYS A 101 -7.93 31.63 -31.53
N ALA A 102 -6.74 32.08 -31.13
CA ALA A 102 -6.09 33.23 -31.76
C ALA A 102 -5.70 32.97 -33.22
N LEU A 103 -5.33 31.73 -33.56
CA LEU A 103 -4.89 31.33 -34.89
C LEU A 103 -6.04 30.97 -35.83
N THR A 104 -7.08 30.30 -35.32
CA THR A 104 -8.18 29.74 -36.16
C THR A 104 -9.50 30.48 -36.03
N GLY A 105 -9.68 31.25 -34.95
CA GLY A 105 -10.97 31.88 -34.60
C GLY A 105 -11.97 30.91 -33.97
N GLU A 106 -11.65 29.60 -33.86
CA GLU A 106 -12.53 28.59 -33.29
C GLU A 106 -12.35 28.48 -31.78
N PHE A 107 -13.49 28.29 -31.06
CA PHE A 107 -13.49 28.19 -29.59
C PHE A 107 -13.12 26.78 -29.10
N ASN A 108 -13.39 25.74 -29.91
CA ASN A 108 -13.16 24.35 -29.52
C ASN A 108 -11.92 23.79 -30.20
N MET A 109 -10.86 23.58 -29.39
CA MET A 109 -9.65 22.89 -29.84
C MET A 109 -9.91 21.40 -29.97
N PRO A 110 -9.59 20.74 -31.11
CA PRO A 110 -9.68 19.28 -31.27
C PRO A 110 -8.90 18.52 -30.21
N GLY A 111 -9.39 17.35 -29.82
CA GLY A 111 -8.79 16.53 -28.76
C GLY A 111 -7.35 16.11 -29.02
N GLU A 112 -6.96 16.01 -30.31
CA GLU A 112 -5.59 15.68 -30.75
C GLU A 112 -4.52 16.69 -30.29
N PHE A 113 -4.92 17.94 -30.10
CA PHE A 113 -4.03 19.01 -29.62
C PHE A 113 -4.01 19.15 -28.10
N ARG A 114 -4.83 18.40 -27.39
CA ARG A 114 -4.88 18.45 -25.90
C ARG A 114 -3.77 17.63 -25.29
N VAL A 115 -3.22 18.16 -24.20
CA VAL A 115 -2.32 17.40 -23.32
C VAL A 115 -3.15 16.43 -22.49
N GLY A 116 -2.79 15.15 -22.47
CA GLY A 116 -3.44 14.18 -21.62
C GLY A 116 -3.26 14.52 -20.14
N SER A 117 -4.32 14.40 -19.36
CA SER A 117 -4.28 14.51 -17.91
C SER A 117 -3.90 13.17 -17.30
N SER A 118 -3.03 13.18 -16.28
CA SER A 118 -2.64 11.98 -15.53
C SER A 118 -3.49 11.88 -14.27
N SER A 119 -4.11 10.72 -14.06
CA SER A 119 -4.84 10.43 -12.84
C SER A 119 -3.95 9.74 -11.78
N ALA A 120 -4.38 9.75 -10.53
CA ALA A 120 -3.71 8.97 -9.47
C ALA A 120 -3.72 7.46 -9.79
N GLY A 121 -4.78 6.97 -10.45
CA GLY A 121 -4.87 5.59 -10.92
C GLY A 121 -3.78 5.24 -11.94
N ASP A 122 -3.55 6.12 -12.93
CA ASP A 122 -2.50 5.93 -13.95
C ASP A 122 -1.11 5.90 -13.30
N MET A 123 -0.86 6.81 -12.33
CA MET A 123 0.39 6.81 -11.57
C MET A 123 0.59 5.54 -10.76
N PHE A 124 -0.48 5.00 -10.15
CA PHE A 124 -0.41 3.74 -9.41
C PHE A 124 -0.12 2.56 -10.32
N LEU A 125 -0.79 2.47 -11.47
CA LEU A 125 -0.50 1.43 -12.47
C LEU A 125 0.95 1.50 -12.96
N GLY A 126 1.41 2.70 -13.29
CA GLY A 126 2.78 2.92 -13.75
C GLY A 126 3.84 2.57 -12.70
N ALA A 127 3.57 2.80 -11.41
CA ALA A 127 4.51 2.54 -10.32
C ALA A 127 4.50 1.08 -9.82
N LEU A 128 3.43 0.32 -10.08
CA LEU A 128 3.27 -1.04 -9.56
C LEU A 128 4.38 -1.97 -10.04
N LEU A 129 4.61 -2.01 -11.35
CA LEU A 129 5.62 -2.90 -11.92
C LEU A 129 7.05 -2.53 -11.50
N PRO A 130 7.51 -1.27 -11.60
CA PRO A 130 8.81 -0.87 -11.07
C PRO A 130 8.96 -1.15 -9.57
N GLY A 131 7.91 -0.95 -8.77
CA GLY A 131 7.90 -1.24 -7.34
C GLY A 131 8.15 -2.73 -7.06
N LEU A 132 7.45 -3.63 -7.76
CA LEU A 132 7.66 -5.07 -7.62
C LEU A 132 9.05 -5.51 -8.08
N VAL A 133 9.56 -4.94 -9.17
CA VAL A 133 10.94 -5.19 -9.63
C VAL A 133 11.94 -4.78 -8.56
N LEU A 134 11.75 -3.64 -7.92
CA LEU A 134 12.64 -3.18 -6.85
C LEU A 134 12.61 -4.11 -5.63
N VAL A 135 11.44 -4.60 -5.22
CA VAL A 135 11.34 -5.63 -4.16
C VAL A 135 12.14 -6.87 -4.52
N ALA A 136 11.99 -7.36 -5.76
CA ALA A 136 12.73 -8.52 -6.24
C ALA A 136 14.25 -8.26 -6.23
N LEU A 137 14.69 -7.09 -6.68
CA LEU A 137 16.11 -6.69 -6.66
C LEU A 137 16.67 -6.64 -5.24
N TYR A 138 15.92 -6.11 -4.26
CA TYR A 138 16.35 -6.11 -2.86
C TYR A 138 16.48 -7.54 -2.31
N MET A 139 15.51 -8.41 -2.60
CA MET A 139 15.58 -9.81 -2.17
C MET A 139 16.77 -10.55 -2.81
N ILE A 140 17.00 -10.35 -4.11
CA ILE A 140 18.13 -10.92 -4.84
C ILE A 140 19.45 -10.39 -4.28
N TYR A 141 19.54 -9.09 -4.02
CA TYR A 141 20.75 -8.49 -3.43
C TYR A 141 21.10 -9.12 -2.08
N VAL A 142 20.13 -9.23 -1.18
CA VAL A 142 20.34 -9.84 0.14
C VAL A 142 20.76 -11.31 0.01
N PHE A 143 20.13 -12.06 -0.90
CA PHE A 143 20.46 -13.45 -1.16
C PHE A 143 21.90 -13.61 -1.66
N ILE A 144 22.30 -12.83 -2.67
CA ILE A 144 23.64 -12.87 -3.25
C ILE A 144 24.68 -12.43 -2.20
N PHE A 145 24.42 -11.33 -1.49
CA PHE A 145 25.32 -10.80 -0.46
C PHE A 145 25.56 -11.79 0.67
N ALA A 146 24.49 -12.47 1.13
CA ALA A 146 24.57 -13.50 2.15
C ALA A 146 25.35 -14.75 1.69
N ARG A 147 25.34 -15.03 0.38
CA ARG A 147 26.13 -16.13 -0.22
C ARG A 147 27.60 -15.80 -0.35
N ILE A 148 27.92 -14.57 -0.75
CA ILE A 148 29.32 -14.11 -0.95
C ILE A 148 30.01 -13.91 0.40
N LYS A 149 29.37 -13.18 1.33
CA LYS A 149 29.92 -12.91 2.67
C LYS A 149 29.34 -13.88 3.69
N LYS A 150 30.00 -15.02 3.84
CA LYS A 150 29.62 -16.05 4.84
C LYS A 150 29.63 -15.47 6.26
N GLY A 151 28.56 -15.70 7.01
CA GLY A 151 28.45 -15.27 8.42
C GLY A 151 27.75 -13.91 8.64
N VAL A 152 27.55 -13.09 7.59
CA VAL A 152 26.88 -11.77 7.71
C VAL A 152 25.36 -11.92 7.87
N ALA A 153 24.77 -12.94 7.26
CA ALA A 153 23.35 -13.24 7.32
C ALA A 153 23.14 -14.77 7.45
N PRO A 154 23.40 -15.34 8.63
CA PRO A 154 23.34 -16.78 8.81
C PRO A 154 21.89 -17.30 8.60
N PRO A 155 21.74 -18.52 8.06
CA PRO A 155 20.44 -19.17 7.97
C PRO A 155 19.88 -19.44 9.37
N VAL A 156 18.57 -19.25 9.51
CA VAL A 156 17.87 -19.55 10.77
C VAL A 156 17.13 -20.88 10.57
N PRO A 157 17.65 -22.00 11.12
CA PRO A 157 17.03 -23.30 10.87
C PRO A 157 15.62 -23.38 11.46
N PHE A 158 14.69 -23.77 10.65
CA PHE A 158 13.33 -24.09 11.08
C PHE A 158 13.30 -25.52 11.61
N LYS A 159 12.94 -25.69 12.90
CA LYS A 159 12.87 -27.01 13.56
C LYS A 159 11.52 -27.72 13.36
N GLY A 160 10.62 -27.18 12.55
CA GLY A 160 9.30 -27.75 12.25
C GLY A 160 9.25 -28.43 10.89
N ASN A 161 8.16 -29.17 10.65
CA ASN A 161 7.86 -29.75 9.35
C ASN A 161 7.08 -28.77 8.48
N PHE A 162 7.34 -28.78 7.16
CA PHE A 162 6.58 -28.02 6.17
C PHE A 162 5.28 -28.77 5.80
N ASP A 163 4.43 -29.02 6.83
CA ASP A 163 3.16 -29.70 6.67
C ASP A 163 2.10 -28.79 6.04
N LEU A 164 0.99 -29.39 5.57
CA LEU A 164 -0.16 -28.66 5.04
C LEU A 164 -0.67 -27.58 6.03
N LYS A 165 -0.61 -27.87 7.34
CA LYS A 165 -0.96 -26.90 8.40
C LYS A 165 -0.04 -25.67 8.42
N PHE A 166 1.25 -25.83 8.10
CA PHE A 166 2.19 -24.72 7.98
C PHE A 166 1.84 -23.86 6.76
N TRP A 167 1.60 -24.46 5.61
CA TRP A 167 1.20 -23.74 4.39
C TRP A 167 -0.13 -23.01 4.54
N LEU A 168 -1.12 -23.62 5.15
CA LEU A 168 -2.38 -22.96 5.49
C LEU A 168 -2.16 -21.75 6.39
N ARG A 169 -1.28 -21.85 7.39
CA ARG A 169 -0.92 -20.70 8.25
C ARG A 169 -0.25 -19.57 7.48
N VAL A 170 0.66 -19.89 6.55
CA VAL A 170 1.30 -18.90 5.67
C VAL A 170 0.25 -18.17 4.86
N VAL A 171 -0.65 -18.91 4.21
CA VAL A 171 -1.73 -18.37 3.39
C VAL A 171 -2.67 -17.47 4.20
N VAL A 172 -3.14 -17.95 5.35
CA VAL A 172 -4.03 -17.19 6.25
C VAL A 172 -3.40 -15.89 6.76
N ILE A 173 -2.09 -15.82 6.89
CA ILE A 173 -1.39 -14.60 7.32
C ILE A 173 -1.21 -13.62 6.15
N ILE A 174 -0.99 -14.11 4.94
CA ILE A 174 -0.72 -13.26 3.75
C ILE A 174 -2.03 -12.76 3.12
N ILE A 175 -3.08 -13.57 3.08
CA ILE A 175 -4.34 -13.21 2.41
C ILE A 175 -4.96 -11.91 2.92
N PRO A 176 -5.12 -11.66 4.24
CA PRO A 176 -5.78 -10.46 4.70
C PRO A 176 -5.10 -9.14 4.26
N PRO A 177 -3.77 -8.96 4.42
CA PRO A 177 -3.09 -7.77 3.91
C PRO A 177 -3.21 -7.63 2.38
N LEU A 178 -3.04 -8.74 1.63
CA LEU A 178 -3.20 -8.71 0.19
C LEU A 178 -4.63 -8.35 -0.23
N ALA A 179 -5.63 -8.95 0.40
CA ALA A 179 -7.04 -8.63 0.13
C ALA A 179 -7.34 -7.15 0.37
N LEU A 180 -6.77 -6.56 1.44
CA LEU A 180 -6.92 -5.13 1.72
C LEU A 180 -6.25 -4.28 0.64
N ILE A 181 -5.02 -4.63 0.23
CA ILE A 181 -4.32 -3.93 -0.85
C ILE A 181 -5.14 -4.01 -2.15
N PHE A 182 -5.62 -5.20 -2.53
CA PHE A 182 -6.44 -5.38 -3.73
C PHE A 182 -7.78 -4.65 -3.64
N ALA A 183 -8.41 -4.60 -2.47
CA ALA A 183 -9.66 -3.86 -2.28
C ALA A 183 -9.44 -2.35 -2.46
N VAL A 184 -8.40 -1.78 -1.86
CA VAL A 184 -8.08 -0.35 -1.95
C VAL A 184 -7.61 0.00 -3.36
N LEU A 185 -6.55 -0.65 -3.82
CA LEU A 185 -5.95 -0.35 -5.13
C LEU A 185 -6.90 -0.70 -6.27
N GLY A 186 -7.55 -1.87 -6.21
CA GLY A 186 -8.50 -2.33 -7.21
C GLY A 186 -9.69 -1.39 -7.36
N SER A 187 -10.23 -0.86 -6.25
CA SER A 187 -11.34 0.10 -6.30
C SER A 187 -10.96 1.42 -7.01
N ILE A 188 -9.71 1.87 -6.86
CA ILE A 188 -9.19 3.06 -7.55
C ILE A 188 -8.98 2.76 -9.04
N LEU A 189 -8.33 1.64 -9.36
CA LEU A 189 -8.00 1.26 -10.73
C LEU A 189 -9.23 0.97 -11.59
N MET A 190 -10.28 0.42 -10.98
CA MET A 190 -11.56 0.18 -11.63
C MET A 190 -12.43 1.45 -11.74
N GLY A 191 -11.99 2.59 -11.18
CA GLY A 191 -12.74 3.83 -11.16
C GLY A 191 -14.00 3.80 -10.27
N ILE A 192 -14.12 2.78 -9.39
CA ILE A 192 -15.28 2.61 -8.49
C ILE A 192 -15.19 3.61 -7.34
N ALA A 193 -13.99 3.88 -6.84
CA ALA A 193 -13.73 4.76 -5.72
C ALA A 193 -12.67 5.80 -6.05
N THR A 194 -12.87 7.02 -5.56
CA THR A 194 -11.81 8.03 -5.53
C THR A 194 -10.74 7.64 -4.50
N VAL A 195 -9.56 8.25 -4.58
CA VAL A 195 -8.44 7.99 -3.64
C VAL A 195 -8.89 8.17 -2.18
N ASN A 196 -9.70 9.20 -1.89
CA ASN A 196 -10.21 9.47 -0.54
C ASN A 196 -11.19 8.38 -0.07
N GLN A 197 -12.09 7.93 -0.94
CA GLN A 197 -13.03 6.84 -0.65
C GLN A 197 -12.30 5.51 -0.44
N ALA A 198 -11.31 5.21 -1.26
CA ALA A 198 -10.48 4.03 -1.13
C ALA A 198 -9.65 4.04 0.17
N GLY A 199 -9.18 5.21 0.60
CA GLY A 199 -8.56 5.41 1.92
C GLY A 199 -9.50 5.03 3.07
N SER A 200 -10.78 5.39 2.97
CA SER A 200 -11.81 5.01 3.96
C SER A 200 -12.03 3.48 3.99
N ILE A 201 -12.09 2.83 2.82
CA ILE A 201 -12.17 1.36 2.72
C ILE A 201 -10.95 0.72 3.40
N GLY A 202 -9.74 1.26 3.15
CA GLY A 202 -8.51 0.81 3.79
C GLY A 202 -8.53 0.94 5.31
N ALA A 203 -8.98 2.08 5.83
CA ALA A 203 -9.07 2.33 7.27
C ALA A 203 -10.05 1.37 7.96
N ILE A 204 -11.24 1.16 7.37
CA ILE A 204 -12.24 0.21 7.87
C ILE A 204 -11.66 -1.21 7.84
N GLY A 205 -11.08 -1.64 6.73
CA GLY A 205 -10.50 -2.96 6.59
C GLY A 205 -9.35 -3.23 7.57
N ALA A 206 -8.45 -2.25 7.75
CA ALA A 206 -7.36 -2.34 8.72
C ALA A 206 -7.87 -2.44 10.16
N THR A 207 -8.90 -1.67 10.51
CA THR A 207 -9.54 -1.71 11.85
C THR A 207 -10.18 -3.06 12.11
N LEU A 208 -10.88 -3.63 11.13
CA LEU A 208 -11.47 -4.98 11.22
C LEU A 208 -10.39 -6.05 11.42
N MET A 209 -9.31 -5.99 10.65
CA MET A 209 -8.19 -6.93 10.76
C MET A 209 -7.51 -6.83 12.14
N ALA A 210 -7.26 -5.61 12.63
CA ALA A 210 -6.67 -5.38 13.94
C ALA A 210 -7.58 -5.89 15.06
N GLY A 211 -8.88 -5.60 14.99
CA GLY A 211 -9.87 -6.09 15.95
C GLY A 211 -9.95 -7.61 16.00
N TYR A 212 -10.03 -8.26 14.84
CA TYR A 212 -10.02 -9.73 14.76
C TYR A 212 -8.76 -10.33 15.39
N ARG A 213 -7.59 -9.74 15.10
CA ARG A 213 -6.30 -10.24 15.62
C ARG A 213 -6.13 -10.05 17.11
N LEU A 214 -6.61 -8.93 17.67
CA LEU A 214 -6.54 -8.65 19.11
C LEU A 214 -7.42 -9.57 19.93
N TYR A 215 -8.57 -10.00 19.40
CA TYR A 215 -9.57 -10.80 20.09
C TYR A 215 -9.64 -12.24 19.59
N GLU A 216 -8.59 -12.72 18.90
CA GLU A 216 -8.52 -14.08 18.37
C GLU A 216 -8.83 -15.11 19.46
N GLY A 217 -9.86 -15.94 19.22
CA GLY A 217 -10.34 -16.94 20.17
C GLY A 217 -11.37 -16.47 21.21
N LYS A 218 -11.76 -15.20 21.24
CA LYS A 218 -12.83 -14.68 22.10
C LYS A 218 -14.06 -14.29 21.26
N LYS A 219 -15.28 -14.47 21.83
CA LYS A 219 -16.52 -14.02 21.18
C LYS A 219 -16.53 -12.52 20.86
N SER A 220 -15.74 -11.74 21.59
CA SER A 220 -15.56 -10.29 21.37
C SER A 220 -14.78 -9.93 20.09
N ALA A 221 -14.23 -10.90 19.35
CA ALA A 221 -13.59 -10.65 18.05
C ALA A 221 -14.54 -10.04 17.00
N PHE A 222 -15.85 -10.23 17.19
CA PHE A 222 -16.87 -9.65 16.30
C PHE A 222 -17.31 -8.23 16.68
N TYR A 223 -16.91 -7.70 17.86
CA TYR A 223 -17.31 -6.36 18.29
C TYR A 223 -16.94 -5.24 17.30
N PRO A 224 -15.72 -5.19 16.72
CA PRO A 224 -15.38 -4.16 15.73
C PRO A 224 -16.28 -4.23 14.49
N LEU A 225 -16.62 -5.44 14.03
CA LEU A 225 -17.54 -5.64 12.92
C LEU A 225 -18.94 -5.16 13.25
N ILE A 226 -19.44 -5.51 14.43
CA ILE A 226 -20.76 -5.09 14.92
C ILE A 226 -20.85 -3.58 15.07
N LEU A 227 -19.79 -2.93 15.59
CA LEU A 227 -19.72 -1.47 15.71
C LEU A 227 -19.72 -0.78 14.34
N ILE A 228 -18.96 -1.30 13.36
CA ILE A 228 -18.94 -0.75 12.00
C ILE A 228 -20.29 -0.91 11.32
N ILE A 229 -20.87 -2.10 11.34
CA ILE A 229 -22.20 -2.34 10.76
C ILE A 229 -23.27 -1.50 11.50
N GLY A 230 -23.19 -1.44 12.83
CA GLY A 230 -24.11 -0.66 13.67
C GLY A 230 -23.99 0.85 13.44
N SER A 231 -22.83 1.36 13.06
CA SER A 231 -22.65 2.78 12.68
C SER A 231 -23.09 3.07 11.24
N LEU A 232 -22.95 2.11 10.33
CA LEU A 232 -23.41 2.28 8.94
C LEU A 232 -24.94 2.38 8.84
N ILE A 233 -25.69 1.65 9.66
CA ILE A 233 -27.18 1.69 9.66
C ILE A 233 -27.71 3.10 9.90
N PRO A 234 -27.35 3.82 11.00
CA PRO A 234 -27.81 5.19 11.18
C PRO A 234 -27.26 6.16 10.10
N ILE A 235 -26.02 5.98 9.64
CA ILE A 235 -25.45 6.83 8.56
C ILE A 235 -26.26 6.69 7.28
N THR A 236 -26.57 5.46 6.86
CA THR A 236 -27.40 5.22 5.67
C THR A 236 -28.83 5.70 5.84
N PHE A 237 -29.41 5.55 7.05
CA PHE A 237 -30.72 6.07 7.37
C PHE A 237 -30.77 7.60 7.30
N PHE A 238 -29.78 8.29 7.89
CA PHE A 238 -29.68 9.75 7.80
C PHE A 238 -29.39 10.21 6.37
N ALA A 239 -28.48 9.55 5.63
CA ALA A 239 -28.19 9.88 4.23
C ALA A 239 -29.39 9.67 3.30
N SER A 240 -30.27 8.70 3.61
CA SER A 240 -31.49 8.42 2.85
C SER A 240 -32.64 9.36 3.14
N ASN A 241 -32.78 9.81 4.41
CA ASN A 241 -33.91 10.64 4.86
C ASN A 241 -33.61 12.15 4.86
N TYR A 242 -32.33 12.52 4.87
CA TYR A 242 -31.91 13.91 4.77
C TYR A 242 -31.08 14.06 3.50
N GLU A 243 -31.50 14.95 2.61
CA GLU A 243 -30.69 15.35 1.44
C GLU A 243 -29.41 16.05 1.93
N LEU A 244 -28.38 15.27 2.22
CA LEU A 244 -27.03 15.76 2.59
C LEU A 244 -26.28 16.32 1.36
N ASN A 245 -26.99 16.67 0.30
CA ASN A 245 -26.39 17.19 -0.92
C ASN A 245 -26.16 18.68 -0.78
N VAL A 246 -24.95 19.05 -0.37
CA VAL A 246 -24.50 20.45 -0.22
C VAL A 246 -24.67 21.27 -1.51
N LYS A 247 -24.79 20.62 -2.69
CA LYS A 247 -25.06 21.28 -3.98
C LYS A 247 -26.41 22.00 -4.04
N ASN A 248 -27.39 21.62 -3.22
CA ASN A 248 -28.71 22.23 -3.24
C ASN A 248 -28.83 23.48 -2.34
N LEU A 249 -27.75 23.83 -1.62
CA LEU A 249 -27.76 25.04 -0.77
C LEU A 249 -27.48 26.31 -1.57
N GLU A 250 -26.74 26.22 -2.69
CA GLU A 250 -26.45 27.38 -3.58
C GLU A 250 -27.64 27.82 -4.44
N GLU A 251 -28.62 26.92 -4.72
CA GLU A 251 -29.81 27.28 -5.51
C GLU A 251 -30.96 27.87 -4.68
N ARG A 252 -30.90 27.86 -3.35
CA ARG A 252 -31.95 28.39 -2.49
C ARG A 252 -31.78 29.86 -2.09
N ASP A 253 -30.60 30.42 -2.29
CA ASP A 253 -30.25 31.80 -1.86
C ASP A 253 -30.08 32.76 -3.06
N LEU A 254 -30.56 32.37 -4.26
CA LEU A 254 -30.69 33.23 -5.46
C LEU A 254 -32.17 33.33 -5.84
#